data_e008544708595462d6735bf035ff8681
#
_entry.id   e008544708595462d6735bf035ff8681
#
_cell.length_a   1.000
_cell.length_b   1.000
_cell.length_c   1.000
_cell.angle_alpha   90.00
_cell.angle_beta   90.00
_cell.angle_gamma   90.00
#
_symmetry.space_group_name_H-M   'P 1'
#
loop_
_entity.id
_entity.type
_entity.pdbx_description
1 polymer ?
#
loop_
_entity_poly.entity_id
_entity_poly.type
_entity_poly.pdbx_seq_one_letter_code
_entity_poly.pdbx_strand_id
1 'polypeptide(L)'
;MDNGASRSNLFSGDTDNVIFTFSKIMDFKKLYNKAWYSVFSNPSNFARIVALFLADMAREIYSQITHSLRDVKPRINRGIVYIPTRAATNVFMREINTSTLIGDMMIGDIDVAYSTYLGYDEIAHHSGVRDSDAWIALRQMDRQIKHLIDANKYSPRDYQFVIQSDHGQTNGATFTQRYGETFEDFVKSLLPEDMTVFAKMDSNDDHFVADYTPFARKERKIKKEEKEAQELSDSDVIVLASGNLAMIYLTQWSQRLTYEELNSYFPELIPGIINNEYVGFILVNSAEHGDLAIGRNGTYYLDSGKIDGENPLIGFGDNIVRHLKRTSSFEHTPDILVNSFYDEKADEVCAFEELVGSHGGAGRDRSKPFILYPSSWNVSDDDIIGAESIYKLLKENLEELKS
;
A
#
# COMPACT_ATOMS: atom_id res chain seq x y z
N MET A 1 -12.42 -8.20 16.77
CA MET A 1 -11.43 -8.76 17.73
C MET A 1 -12.02 -8.66 19.13
N ASP A 2 -12.57 -9.74 19.62
CA ASP A 2 -13.07 -9.78 20.98
C ASP A 2 -11.89 -9.58 21.95
N ASN A 3 -12.06 -8.64 22.90
CA ASN A 3 -11.00 -8.21 23.82
C ASN A 3 -9.67 -7.86 23.12
N GLY A 4 -9.75 -7.23 21.95
CA GLY A 4 -8.61 -6.87 21.12
C GLY A 4 -8.25 -5.39 21.15
N ALA A 5 -7.05 -5.08 20.65
CA ALA A 5 -6.56 -3.73 20.45
C ALA A 5 -6.03 -3.52 19.02
N SER A 6 -6.37 -2.37 18.42
CA SER A 6 -5.87 -1.97 17.11
C SER A 6 -5.00 -0.71 17.25
N ARG A 7 -3.77 -0.76 16.72
CA ARG A 7 -2.74 0.28 16.87
C ARG A 7 -2.16 0.65 15.50
N SER A 8 -2.35 1.89 15.09
CA SER A 8 -1.85 2.43 13.81
C SER A 8 -2.28 1.64 12.58
N ASN A 9 -3.52 1.16 12.56
CA ASN A 9 -4.06 0.35 11.45
C ASN A 9 -5.05 1.16 10.60
N LEU A 10 -5.25 0.71 9.36
CA LEU A 10 -6.28 1.26 8.48
C LEU A 10 -7.69 1.01 9.07
N PHE A 11 -7.94 -0.19 9.58
CA PHE A 11 -9.23 -0.61 10.14
C PHE A 11 -9.16 -0.81 11.66
N SER A 12 -10.31 -0.65 12.31
CA SER A 12 -10.45 -0.89 13.76
C SER A 12 -10.41 -2.37 14.13
N GLY A 13 -10.73 -3.28 13.19
CA GLY A 13 -10.84 -4.72 13.45
C GLY A 13 -11.99 -5.06 14.41
N ASP A 14 -13.08 -4.29 14.36
CA ASP A 14 -14.28 -4.42 15.20
C ASP A 14 -13.99 -4.30 16.71
N THR A 15 -12.95 -3.58 17.09
CA THR A 15 -12.67 -3.24 18.48
C THR A 15 -12.85 -1.75 18.73
N ASP A 16 -13.30 -1.39 19.96
CA ASP A 16 -13.34 -0.01 20.43
C ASP A 16 -12.02 0.47 21.03
N ASN A 17 -11.08 -0.46 21.29
CA ASN A 17 -9.75 -0.16 21.81
C ASN A 17 -8.78 0.18 20.68
N VAL A 18 -8.97 1.36 20.09
CA VAL A 18 -8.20 1.82 18.93
C VAL A 18 -7.35 3.04 19.23
N ILE A 19 -6.15 3.10 18.66
CA ILE A 19 -5.26 4.25 18.67
C ILE A 19 -4.65 4.41 17.28
N PHE A 20 -4.74 5.62 16.70
CA PHE A 20 -4.24 5.94 15.37
C PHE A 20 -4.83 5.06 14.25
N THR A 21 -6.09 4.62 14.36
CA THR A 21 -6.77 4.00 13.23
C THR A 21 -7.33 5.07 12.29
N PHE A 22 -7.35 4.80 10.99
CA PHE A 22 -7.83 5.76 9.99
C PHE A 22 -9.26 6.24 10.28
N SER A 23 -10.15 5.33 10.64
CA SER A 23 -11.55 5.63 10.93
C SER A 23 -11.77 6.49 12.18
N LYS A 24 -10.80 6.55 13.11
CA LYS A 24 -10.92 7.25 14.40
C LYS A 24 -9.77 8.23 14.67
N ILE A 25 -8.96 8.55 13.67
CA ILE A 25 -7.80 9.43 13.80
C ILE A 25 -8.20 10.86 14.22
N MET A 26 -9.41 11.27 13.90
CA MET A 26 -9.99 12.57 14.28
C MET A 26 -10.57 12.59 15.71
N ASP A 27 -10.61 11.47 16.43
CA ASP A 27 -11.07 11.41 17.81
C ASP A 27 -9.93 11.76 18.80
N PHE A 28 -9.45 12.99 18.71
CA PHE A 28 -8.36 13.51 19.57
C PHE A 28 -8.63 13.38 21.07
N LYS A 29 -9.89 13.30 21.52
CA LYS A 29 -10.21 13.16 22.95
C LYS A 29 -9.80 11.80 23.51
N LYS A 30 -9.94 10.73 22.76
CA LYS A 30 -9.48 9.39 23.17
C LYS A 30 -7.98 9.23 23.02
N LEU A 31 -7.40 9.83 21.97
CA LEU A 31 -5.96 9.88 21.75
C LEU A 31 -5.24 10.56 22.93
N TYR A 32 -5.81 11.66 23.44
CA TYR A 32 -5.23 12.48 24.52
C TYR A 32 -5.08 11.69 25.84
N ASN A 33 -6.00 10.77 26.14
CA ASN A 33 -6.03 10.15 27.46
C ASN A 33 -5.10 8.94 27.67
N LYS A 34 -4.84 8.11 26.65
CA LYS A 34 -3.99 6.91 26.81
C LYS A 34 -2.61 7.06 26.14
N ALA A 35 -2.55 7.48 24.90
CA ALA A 35 -1.30 7.58 24.15
C ALA A 35 -0.41 8.75 24.66
N TRP A 36 -1.00 9.90 24.95
CA TRP A 36 -0.29 11.04 25.52
C TRP A 36 0.33 10.71 26.87
N TYR A 37 -0.41 10.04 27.75
CA TYR A 37 0.10 9.72 29.07
C TYR A 37 1.34 8.82 28.99
N SER A 38 1.35 7.81 28.14
CA SER A 38 2.50 6.90 27.98
C SER A 38 3.74 7.60 27.41
N VAL A 39 3.57 8.59 26.57
CA VAL A 39 4.67 9.33 25.91
C VAL A 39 5.13 10.50 26.76
N PHE A 40 4.21 11.26 27.36
CA PHE A 40 4.50 12.51 28.04
C PHE A 40 4.66 12.39 29.57
N SER A 41 4.26 11.28 30.16
CA SER A 41 4.47 11.03 31.58
C SER A 41 5.96 10.92 31.97
N ASN A 42 6.83 10.60 31.00
CA ASN A 42 8.27 10.55 31.19
C ASN A 42 8.98 11.63 30.32
N PRO A 43 9.42 12.75 30.91
CA PRO A 43 10.09 13.82 30.18
C PRO A 43 11.32 13.37 29.37
N SER A 44 12.07 12.39 29.89
CA SER A 44 13.23 11.83 29.18
C SER A 44 12.85 11.08 27.92
N ASN A 45 11.74 10.33 27.96
CA ASN A 45 11.22 9.64 26.77
C ASN A 45 10.73 10.62 25.72
N PHE A 46 10.01 11.65 26.13
CA PHE A 46 9.57 12.72 25.24
C PHE A 46 10.77 13.43 24.58
N ALA A 47 11.75 13.85 25.36
CA ALA A 47 12.96 14.48 24.83
C ALA A 47 13.70 13.58 23.83
N ARG A 48 13.76 12.26 24.10
CA ARG A 48 14.33 11.27 23.17
C ARG A 48 13.55 11.21 21.87
N ILE A 49 12.22 11.17 21.91
CA ILE A 49 11.37 11.12 20.71
C ILE A 49 11.57 12.39 19.87
N VAL A 50 11.61 13.57 20.51
CA VAL A 50 11.87 14.84 19.81
C VAL A 50 13.25 14.83 19.15
N ALA A 51 14.27 14.37 19.86
CA ALA A 51 15.63 14.28 19.30
C ALA A 51 15.70 13.33 18.09
N LEU A 52 15.03 12.18 18.16
CA LEU A 52 14.93 11.22 17.05
C LEU A 52 14.18 11.82 15.86
N PHE A 53 13.10 12.55 16.12
CA PHE A 53 12.31 13.23 15.10
C PHE A 53 13.16 14.26 14.35
N LEU A 54 13.87 15.12 15.06
CA LEU A 54 14.77 16.12 14.46
C LEU A 54 15.93 15.45 13.71
N ALA A 55 16.47 14.35 14.22
CA ALA A 55 17.52 13.59 13.57
C ALA A 55 17.03 12.94 12.26
N ASP A 56 15.79 12.45 12.21
CA ASP A 56 15.21 11.88 10.99
C ASP A 56 14.93 12.96 9.95
N MET A 57 14.45 14.14 10.35
CA MET A 57 14.33 15.30 9.45
C MET A 57 15.68 15.69 8.85
N ALA A 58 16.73 15.78 9.68
CA ALA A 58 18.08 16.10 9.21
C ALA A 58 18.62 15.04 8.24
N ARG A 59 18.31 13.77 8.50
CA ARG A 59 18.66 12.66 7.58
C ARG A 59 17.95 12.80 6.24
N GLU A 60 16.65 13.11 6.22
CA GLU A 60 15.93 13.31 4.97
C GLU A 60 16.51 14.46 4.15
N ILE A 61 16.81 15.59 4.78
CA ILE A 61 17.47 16.72 4.10
C ILE A 61 18.81 16.28 3.52
N TYR A 62 19.62 15.57 4.30
CA TYR A 62 20.90 15.05 3.85
C TYR A 62 20.74 14.07 2.67
N SER A 63 19.76 13.17 2.73
CA SER A 63 19.44 12.21 1.67
C SER A 63 19.03 12.93 0.38
N GLN A 64 18.12 13.90 0.43
CA GLN A 64 17.71 14.68 -0.73
C GLN A 64 18.89 15.37 -1.40
N ILE A 65 19.75 16.03 -0.61
CA ILE A 65 20.94 16.72 -1.13
C ILE A 65 21.92 15.74 -1.76
N THR A 66 22.23 14.63 -1.09
CA THR A 66 23.22 13.66 -1.58
C THR A 66 22.72 12.91 -2.81
N HIS A 67 21.43 12.54 -2.86
CA HIS A 67 20.84 11.92 -4.05
C HIS A 67 20.84 12.90 -5.23
N SER A 68 20.59 14.18 -4.98
CA SER A 68 20.65 15.20 -6.03
C SER A 68 22.07 15.41 -6.54
N LEU A 69 23.05 15.53 -5.65
CA LEU A 69 24.46 15.75 -6.04
C LEU A 69 25.10 14.55 -6.75
N ARG A 70 24.65 13.34 -6.41
CA ARG A 70 25.15 12.08 -7.01
C ARG A 70 24.34 11.61 -8.22
N ASP A 71 23.31 12.36 -8.62
CA ASP A 71 22.35 12.00 -9.67
C ASP A 71 21.81 10.57 -9.53
N VAL A 72 21.43 10.19 -8.29
CA VAL A 72 20.84 8.87 -8.01
C VAL A 72 19.53 8.74 -8.76
N LYS A 73 19.36 7.64 -9.50
CA LYS A 73 18.14 7.32 -10.28
C LYS A 73 17.71 5.87 -10.03
N PRO A 74 16.38 5.58 -10.07
CA PRO A 74 15.27 6.53 -10.21
C PRO A 74 15.14 7.44 -8.99
N ARG A 75 14.58 8.63 -9.14
CA ARG A 75 14.38 9.61 -8.08
C ARG A 75 13.12 10.43 -8.35
N ILE A 76 12.30 10.61 -7.33
CA ILE A 76 11.14 11.50 -7.35
C ILE A 76 11.42 12.78 -6.57
N ASN A 77 10.61 13.81 -6.80
CA ASN A 77 10.69 15.05 -6.04
C ASN A 77 9.89 14.91 -4.74
N ARG A 78 10.58 14.91 -3.60
CA ARG A 78 9.96 14.66 -2.29
C ARG A 78 9.44 15.93 -1.59
N GLY A 79 9.71 17.12 -2.10
CA GLY A 79 9.23 18.38 -1.53
C GLY A 79 9.65 18.64 -0.06
N ILE A 80 9.37 19.86 0.42
CA ILE A 80 9.73 20.27 1.79
C ILE A 80 8.77 19.65 2.83
N VAL A 81 7.51 19.45 2.46
CA VAL A 81 6.48 18.90 3.36
C VAL A 81 6.78 17.45 3.71
N TYR A 82 7.41 16.71 2.82
CA TYR A 82 7.80 15.32 3.06
C TYR A 82 8.75 15.16 4.27
N ILE A 83 9.63 16.12 4.53
CA ILE A 83 10.61 16.05 5.62
C ILE A 83 9.95 15.83 7.00
N PRO A 84 9.02 16.68 7.47
CA PRO A 84 8.33 16.44 8.73
C PRO A 84 7.35 15.26 8.66
N THR A 85 6.73 14.99 7.50
CA THR A 85 5.81 13.86 7.32
C THR A 85 6.51 12.54 7.52
N ARG A 86 7.65 12.34 6.87
CA ARG A 86 8.50 11.15 7.08
C ARG A 86 8.87 10.97 8.55
N ALA A 87 9.32 12.03 9.22
CA ALA A 87 9.70 11.94 10.64
C ALA A 87 8.50 11.63 11.54
N ALA A 88 7.29 12.09 11.19
CA ALA A 88 6.08 11.77 11.93
C ALA A 88 5.71 10.28 11.79
N THR A 89 5.74 9.73 10.59
CA THR A 89 5.41 8.31 10.34
C THR A 89 6.52 7.39 10.88
N ASN A 90 7.78 7.64 10.52
CA ASN A 90 8.90 6.78 10.86
C ASN A 90 9.33 6.85 12.33
N VAL A 91 9.18 8.00 13.00
CA VAL A 91 9.63 8.15 14.39
C VAL A 91 8.45 8.27 15.34
N PHE A 92 7.64 9.32 15.20
CA PHE A 92 6.62 9.63 16.19
C PHE A 92 5.56 8.53 16.32
N MET A 93 4.96 8.11 15.21
CA MET A 93 3.95 7.03 15.21
C MET A 93 4.55 5.70 15.70
N ARG A 94 5.76 5.36 15.24
CA ARG A 94 6.47 4.15 15.66
C ARG A 94 6.71 4.10 17.19
N GLU A 95 7.21 5.18 17.77
CA GLU A 95 7.52 5.24 19.20
C GLU A 95 6.24 5.19 20.05
N ILE A 96 5.18 5.89 19.65
CA ILE A 96 3.89 5.83 20.32
C ILE A 96 3.29 4.43 20.24
N ASN A 97 3.33 3.83 19.05
CA ASN A 97 2.81 2.51 18.81
C ASN A 97 3.46 1.47 19.73
N THR A 98 4.79 1.45 19.77
CA THR A 98 5.55 0.56 20.66
C THR A 98 5.25 0.83 22.13
N SER A 99 5.24 2.10 22.55
CA SER A 99 4.98 2.47 23.95
C SER A 99 3.57 2.06 24.38
N THR A 100 2.59 2.18 23.49
CA THR A 100 1.21 1.77 23.77
C THR A 100 1.06 0.26 23.89
N LEU A 101 1.69 -0.49 22.97
CA LEU A 101 1.71 -1.96 23.02
C LEU A 101 2.38 -2.45 24.32
N ILE A 102 3.51 -1.86 24.72
CA ILE A 102 4.15 -2.19 26.01
C ILE A 102 3.19 -1.91 27.17
N GLY A 103 2.49 -0.77 27.15
CA GLY A 103 1.48 -0.46 28.15
C GLY A 103 0.34 -1.48 28.20
N ASP A 104 -0.20 -1.88 27.06
CA ASP A 104 -1.22 -2.91 26.96
C ASP A 104 -0.72 -4.25 27.51
N MET A 105 0.51 -4.63 27.18
CA MET A 105 1.14 -5.86 27.69
C MET A 105 1.36 -5.83 29.20
N MET A 106 1.76 -4.68 29.77
CA MET A 106 1.97 -4.55 31.23
C MET A 106 0.66 -4.59 32.01
N ILE A 107 -0.44 -4.14 31.45
CA ILE A 107 -1.79 -4.27 32.03
C ILE A 107 -2.27 -5.72 31.94
N GLY A 108 -2.01 -6.40 30.80
CA GLY A 108 -2.30 -7.81 30.60
C GLY A 108 -3.76 -8.17 30.41
N ASP A 109 -4.63 -7.21 30.12
CA ASP A 109 -6.08 -7.41 29.96
C ASP A 109 -6.50 -7.63 28.50
N ILE A 110 -5.58 -7.49 27.53
CA ILE A 110 -5.84 -7.63 26.09
C ILE A 110 -5.41 -9.02 25.62
N ASP A 111 -6.28 -9.69 24.88
CA ASP A 111 -6.01 -11.01 24.31
C ASP A 111 -5.24 -10.94 22.98
N VAL A 112 -5.57 -9.94 22.15
CA VAL A 112 -4.96 -9.75 20.83
C VAL A 112 -4.68 -8.27 20.59
N ALA A 113 -3.45 -7.95 20.19
CA ALA A 113 -3.11 -6.63 19.66
C ALA A 113 -2.64 -6.76 18.22
N TYR A 114 -3.25 -6.00 17.29
CA TYR A 114 -2.81 -5.86 15.92
C TYR A 114 -2.25 -4.46 15.70
N SER A 115 -1.04 -4.39 15.15
CA SER A 115 -0.30 -3.14 15.05
C SER A 115 0.48 -3.04 13.75
N THR A 116 0.40 -1.89 13.08
CA THR A 116 1.13 -1.61 11.83
C THR A 116 2.23 -0.56 12.06
N TYR A 117 3.39 -0.79 11.48
CA TYR A 117 4.55 0.08 11.46
C TYR A 117 4.80 0.59 10.04
N LEU A 118 4.38 1.81 9.74
CA LEU A 118 4.35 2.37 8.39
C LEU A 118 5.70 2.92 7.89
N GLY A 119 6.65 3.19 8.78
CA GLY A 119 7.85 3.98 8.44
C GLY A 119 8.75 3.39 7.37
N TYR A 120 8.85 2.05 7.27
CA TYR A 120 9.65 1.41 6.22
C TYR A 120 9.00 1.57 4.84
N ASP A 121 7.72 1.30 4.76
CA ASP A 121 6.94 1.39 3.53
C ASP A 121 7.00 2.80 2.94
N GLU A 122 6.71 3.81 3.74
CA GLU A 122 6.77 5.23 3.37
C GLU A 122 8.16 5.65 2.85
N ILE A 123 9.23 5.24 3.54
CA ILE A 123 10.59 5.58 3.12
C ILE A 123 10.97 4.85 1.83
N ALA A 124 10.58 3.58 1.70
CA ALA A 124 10.88 2.78 0.53
C ALA A 124 10.15 3.30 -0.72
N HIS A 125 8.93 3.79 -0.59
CA HIS A 125 8.21 4.47 -1.67
C HIS A 125 9.00 5.64 -2.26
N HIS A 126 9.61 6.45 -1.42
CA HIS A 126 10.27 7.68 -1.82
C HIS A 126 11.76 7.53 -2.15
N SER A 127 12.45 6.58 -1.53
CA SER A 127 13.88 6.39 -1.68
C SER A 127 14.23 5.11 -2.45
N GLY A 128 13.32 4.15 -2.50
CA GLY A 128 13.53 2.82 -3.03
C GLY A 128 13.90 1.80 -1.96
N VAL A 129 13.49 0.54 -2.16
CA VAL A 129 13.69 -0.57 -1.21
C VAL A 129 15.15 -0.93 -0.96
N ARG A 130 16.04 -0.57 -1.89
CA ARG A 130 17.49 -0.84 -1.82
C ARG A 130 18.29 0.34 -1.26
N ASP A 131 17.61 1.45 -0.94
CA ASP A 131 18.26 2.64 -0.38
C ASP A 131 18.71 2.43 1.06
N SER A 132 19.78 3.15 1.45
CA SER A 132 20.30 3.12 2.81
C SER A 132 19.29 3.58 3.84
N ASP A 133 18.41 4.51 3.51
CA ASP A 133 17.39 5.04 4.40
C ASP A 133 16.30 3.99 4.69
N ALA A 134 15.88 3.21 3.68
CA ALA A 134 14.97 2.09 3.84
C ALA A 134 15.57 1.02 4.78
N TRP A 135 16.85 0.67 4.59
CA TRP A 135 17.56 -0.26 5.47
C TRP A 135 17.68 0.26 6.91
N ILE A 136 17.86 1.56 7.11
CA ILE A 136 17.90 2.16 8.44
C ILE A 136 16.53 2.10 9.10
N ALA A 137 15.45 2.38 8.37
CA ALA A 137 14.09 2.26 8.87
C ALA A 137 13.77 0.83 9.32
N LEU A 138 14.14 -0.17 8.52
CA LEU A 138 13.98 -1.58 8.85
C LEU A 138 14.75 -1.97 10.13
N ARG A 139 16.00 -1.54 10.27
CA ARG A 139 16.78 -1.76 11.53
C ARG A 139 16.18 -1.05 12.75
N GLN A 140 15.54 0.09 12.54
CA GLN A 140 14.85 0.78 13.63
C GLN A 140 13.58 0.04 14.05
N MET A 141 12.87 -0.55 13.10
CA MET A 141 11.71 -1.40 13.35
C MET A 141 12.11 -2.67 14.12
N ASP A 142 13.18 -3.35 13.71
CA ASP A 142 13.75 -4.49 14.42
C ASP A 142 14.05 -4.19 15.90
N ARG A 143 14.58 -3.01 16.19
CA ARG A 143 14.79 -2.56 17.58
C ARG A 143 13.48 -2.40 18.36
N GLN A 144 12.41 -1.94 17.73
CA GLN A 144 11.11 -1.83 18.40
C GLN A 144 10.52 -3.21 18.71
N ILE A 145 10.63 -4.15 17.76
CA ILE A 145 10.23 -5.55 17.97
C ILE A 145 11.03 -6.13 19.17
N LYS A 146 12.34 -5.89 19.21
CA LYS A 146 13.16 -6.30 20.34
C LYS A 146 12.66 -5.68 21.67
N HIS A 147 12.28 -4.41 21.69
CA HIS A 147 11.74 -3.78 22.90
C HIS A 147 10.43 -4.45 23.36
N LEU A 148 9.55 -4.84 22.43
CA LEU A 148 8.32 -5.57 22.74
C LEU A 148 8.64 -6.96 23.35
N ILE A 149 9.53 -7.71 22.71
CA ILE A 149 9.95 -9.03 23.19
C ILE A 149 10.60 -8.95 24.59
N ASP A 150 11.46 -7.93 24.80
CA ASP A 150 12.09 -7.73 26.10
C ASP A 150 11.07 -7.31 27.18
N ALA A 151 10.06 -6.50 26.83
CA ALA A 151 9.00 -6.09 27.74
C ALA A 151 8.10 -7.28 28.14
N ASN A 152 7.88 -8.25 27.25
CA ASN A 152 7.04 -9.42 27.51
C ASN A 152 7.49 -10.21 28.75
N LYS A 153 8.79 -10.20 29.07
CA LYS A 153 9.37 -10.85 30.25
C LYS A 153 8.81 -10.31 31.58
N TYR A 154 8.24 -9.11 31.57
CA TYR A 154 7.68 -8.43 32.74
C TYR A 154 6.15 -8.33 32.68
N SER A 155 5.54 -8.84 31.60
CA SER A 155 4.11 -8.89 31.44
C SER A 155 3.47 -9.90 32.40
N PRO A 156 2.25 -9.64 32.92
CA PRO A 156 1.51 -10.63 33.72
C PRO A 156 0.99 -11.81 32.89
N ARG A 157 1.03 -11.70 31.56
CA ARG A 157 0.69 -12.76 30.60
C ARG A 157 1.84 -12.96 29.64
N ASP A 158 2.07 -14.18 29.18
CA ASP A 158 3.04 -14.48 28.13
C ASP A 158 2.40 -14.26 26.76
N TYR A 159 2.79 -13.21 26.05
CA TYR A 159 2.32 -12.91 24.71
C TYR A 159 3.18 -13.58 23.66
N GLN A 160 2.54 -14.19 22.67
CA GLN A 160 3.22 -14.66 21.48
C GLN A 160 3.25 -13.59 20.40
N PHE A 161 4.35 -13.53 19.66
CA PHE A 161 4.55 -12.53 18.60
C PHE A 161 4.44 -13.15 17.23
N VAL A 162 3.61 -12.55 16.38
CA VAL A 162 3.60 -12.83 14.95
C VAL A 162 3.99 -11.54 14.24
N ILE A 163 4.99 -11.64 13.37
CA ILE A 163 5.51 -10.50 12.60
C ILE A 163 5.29 -10.82 11.14
N GLN A 164 4.61 -9.92 10.43
CA GLN A 164 4.28 -10.14 9.01
C GLN A 164 4.43 -8.85 8.21
N SER A 165 4.68 -8.98 6.92
CA SER A 165 4.42 -7.92 5.95
C SER A 165 3.05 -8.13 5.32
N ASP A 166 2.37 -7.06 4.95
CA ASP A 166 1.12 -7.08 4.18
C ASP A 166 1.40 -7.31 2.69
N HIS A 167 2.51 -6.79 2.18
CA HIS A 167 3.00 -6.95 0.81
C HIS A 167 4.54 -6.82 0.79
N GLY A 168 5.12 -7.02 -0.39
CA GLY A 168 6.47 -6.61 -0.71
C GLY A 168 6.47 -5.35 -1.57
N GLN A 169 7.64 -4.80 -1.85
CA GLN A 169 7.83 -3.67 -2.76
C GLN A 169 8.90 -3.99 -3.79
N THR A 170 8.80 -3.38 -4.97
CA THR A 170 9.81 -3.48 -6.03
C THR A 170 10.19 -2.08 -6.51
N ASN A 171 11.48 -1.86 -6.77
CA ASN A 171 11.97 -0.60 -7.32
C ASN A 171 11.59 -0.43 -8.80
N GLY A 172 11.61 0.81 -9.26
CA GLY A 172 11.59 1.13 -10.67
C GLY A 172 11.45 2.62 -10.93
N ALA A 173 11.82 3.05 -12.13
CA ALA A 173 11.48 4.37 -12.60
C ALA A 173 9.98 4.45 -12.89
N THR A 174 9.36 5.60 -12.61
CA THR A 174 7.94 5.82 -12.82
C THR A 174 7.57 5.80 -14.30
N PHE A 175 6.30 5.66 -14.62
CA PHE A 175 5.80 5.73 -15.99
C PHE A 175 6.19 7.07 -16.64
N THR A 176 6.01 8.17 -15.92
CA THR A 176 6.41 9.50 -16.37
C THR A 176 7.91 9.59 -16.69
N GLN A 177 8.77 8.98 -15.85
CA GLN A 177 10.22 8.98 -16.09
C GLN A 177 10.63 8.11 -17.28
N ARG A 178 9.90 7.04 -17.58
CA ARG A 178 10.19 6.11 -18.68
C ARG A 178 9.58 6.54 -20.00
N TYR A 179 8.32 6.96 -19.98
CA TYR A 179 7.53 7.25 -21.17
C TYR A 179 7.54 8.73 -21.56
N GLY A 180 7.73 9.63 -20.59
CA GLY A 180 7.83 11.07 -20.81
C GLY A 180 6.54 11.86 -20.56
N GLU A 181 5.41 11.17 -20.33
CA GLU A 181 4.13 11.74 -19.94
C GLU A 181 3.47 10.90 -18.84
N THR A 182 2.43 11.44 -18.19
CA THR A 182 1.71 10.71 -17.15
C THR A 182 0.88 9.58 -17.77
N PHE A 183 0.55 8.57 -16.97
CA PHE A 183 -0.34 7.50 -17.44
C PHE A 183 -1.76 8.02 -17.75
N GLU A 184 -2.20 9.07 -17.03
CA GLU A 184 -3.44 9.79 -17.32
C GLU A 184 -3.44 10.40 -18.73
N ASP A 185 -2.40 11.19 -19.05
CA ASP A 185 -2.28 11.83 -20.36
C ASP A 185 -2.20 10.79 -21.47
N PHE A 186 -1.48 9.70 -21.23
CA PHE A 186 -1.42 8.56 -22.14
C PHE A 186 -2.80 7.94 -22.38
N VAL A 187 -3.56 7.62 -21.33
CA VAL A 187 -4.93 7.07 -21.47
C VAL A 187 -5.83 8.06 -22.20
N LYS A 188 -5.75 9.34 -21.83
CA LYS A 188 -6.51 10.41 -22.47
C LYS A 188 -6.24 10.52 -23.97
N SER A 189 -5.00 10.31 -24.40
CA SER A 189 -4.63 10.32 -25.82
C SER A 189 -5.26 9.18 -26.64
N LEU A 190 -5.72 8.11 -25.98
CA LEU A 190 -6.37 6.95 -26.60
C LEU A 190 -7.91 7.03 -26.63
N LEU A 191 -8.47 8.09 -26.07
CA LEU A 191 -9.90 8.34 -25.96
C LEU A 191 -10.35 9.45 -26.92
N PRO A 192 -11.65 9.53 -27.26
CA PRO A 192 -12.20 10.67 -27.99
C PRO A 192 -11.91 12.01 -27.29
N GLU A 193 -11.62 13.07 -28.05
CA GLU A 193 -11.21 14.39 -27.54
C GLU A 193 -12.26 15.07 -26.65
N ASP A 194 -13.53 14.73 -26.80
CA ASP A 194 -14.65 15.27 -26.06
C ASP A 194 -14.89 14.60 -24.70
N MET A 195 -14.18 13.53 -24.38
CA MET A 195 -14.30 12.85 -23.11
C MET A 195 -13.50 13.53 -21.99
N THR A 196 -14.14 13.69 -20.85
CA THR A 196 -13.52 14.24 -19.64
C THR A 196 -12.88 13.12 -18.82
N VAL A 197 -11.60 13.28 -18.45
CA VAL A 197 -10.86 12.31 -17.66
C VAL A 197 -10.55 12.91 -16.30
N PHE A 198 -10.95 12.22 -15.24
CA PHE A 198 -10.47 12.46 -13.87
C PHE A 198 -9.39 11.44 -13.54
N ALA A 199 -8.27 11.91 -13.03
CA ALA A 199 -7.24 11.01 -12.55
C ALA A 199 -6.76 11.39 -11.15
N LYS A 200 -6.46 10.38 -10.36
CA LYS A 200 -5.75 10.56 -9.10
C LYS A 200 -4.51 9.67 -9.14
N MET A 201 -3.41 10.29 -9.57
CA MET A 201 -2.12 9.66 -9.85
C MET A 201 -1.01 10.24 -8.97
N ASP A 202 -1.31 11.20 -8.09
CA ASP A 202 -0.30 11.92 -7.31
C ASP A 202 -0.22 11.41 -5.88
N SER A 203 0.78 10.56 -5.62
CA SER A 203 1.13 10.11 -4.27
C SER A 203 1.63 11.22 -3.36
N ASN A 204 2.07 12.36 -3.92
CA ASN A 204 2.54 13.50 -3.14
C ASN A 204 1.39 14.28 -2.46
N ASP A 205 0.17 14.17 -2.95
CA ASP A 205 -1.01 14.77 -2.31
C ASP A 205 -1.57 13.90 -1.17
N ASP A 206 -1.27 12.62 -1.13
CA ASP A 206 -1.72 11.66 -0.12
C ASP A 206 -0.74 11.51 1.06
N HIS A 207 -0.01 12.55 1.41
CA HIS A 207 0.75 12.55 2.66
C HIS A 207 -0.23 12.43 3.84
N PHE A 208 -0.49 11.20 4.23
CA PHE A 208 -1.37 10.77 5.31
C PHE A 208 -1.30 11.68 6.56
N VAL A 209 -0.13 12.23 6.84
CA VAL A 209 0.09 13.13 7.99
C VAL A 209 -0.16 14.60 7.64
N ALA A 210 0.09 15.03 6.40
CA ALA A 210 -0.11 16.44 6.02
C ALA A 210 -1.59 16.83 6.02
N ASP A 211 -2.48 15.93 5.62
CA ASP A 211 -3.93 16.14 5.64
C ASP A 211 -4.54 16.10 7.04
N TYR A 212 -3.85 15.50 8.00
CA TYR A 212 -4.30 15.37 9.40
C TYR A 212 -3.63 16.35 10.37
N THR A 213 -2.87 17.32 9.89
CA THR A 213 -2.35 18.36 10.78
C THR A 213 -3.48 19.30 11.22
N PRO A 214 -3.56 19.64 12.53
CA PRO A 214 -4.58 20.56 13.06
C PRO A 214 -4.55 21.96 12.44
N PHE A 215 -3.49 22.28 11.71
CA PHE A 215 -3.26 23.55 11.04
C PHE A 215 -3.78 23.62 9.59
N ALA A 216 -4.18 22.49 9.00
CA ALA A 216 -4.90 22.53 7.72
C ALA A 216 -6.26 23.18 7.96
N ARG A 217 -6.48 24.38 7.39
CA ARG A 217 -7.73 25.11 7.56
C ARG A 217 -8.87 24.21 7.06
N LYS A 218 -9.72 23.77 7.98
CA LYS A 218 -10.87 22.88 7.74
C LYS A 218 -11.71 23.30 6.52
N GLU A 219 -11.85 24.61 6.30
CA GLU A 219 -12.57 25.18 5.16
C GLU A 219 -11.87 24.95 3.80
N ARG A 220 -10.53 24.93 3.75
CA ARG A 220 -9.79 24.64 2.49
C ARG A 220 -9.89 23.17 2.13
N LYS A 221 -9.85 22.30 3.13
CA LYS A 221 -10.00 20.85 2.94
C LYS A 221 -11.40 20.53 2.43
N ILE A 222 -12.44 21.03 3.08
CA ILE A 222 -13.84 20.83 2.64
C ILE A 222 -14.04 21.30 1.19
N LYS A 223 -13.54 22.49 0.82
CA LYS A 223 -13.64 23.00 -0.56
C LYS A 223 -12.84 22.17 -1.57
N LYS A 224 -11.68 21.61 -1.18
CA LYS A 224 -10.90 20.72 -2.05
C LYS A 224 -11.66 19.41 -2.26
N GLU A 225 -12.15 18.79 -1.18
CA GLU A 225 -12.95 17.57 -1.22
C GLU A 225 -14.25 17.74 -2.03
N GLU A 226 -14.95 18.87 -1.87
CA GLU A 226 -16.16 19.18 -2.66
C GLU A 226 -15.83 19.36 -4.15
N LYS A 227 -14.71 20.01 -4.48
CA LYS A 227 -14.27 20.21 -5.87
C LYS A 227 -13.86 18.88 -6.50
N GLU A 228 -13.05 18.05 -5.81
CA GLU A 228 -12.68 16.73 -6.27
C GLU A 228 -13.90 15.82 -6.46
N ALA A 229 -14.86 15.84 -5.53
CA ALA A 229 -16.10 15.09 -5.65
C ALA A 229 -16.95 15.55 -6.86
N GLN A 230 -16.96 16.86 -7.16
CA GLN A 230 -17.65 17.39 -8.33
C GLN A 230 -16.93 16.98 -9.63
N GLU A 231 -15.62 17.14 -9.69
CA GLU A 231 -14.82 16.72 -10.85
C GLU A 231 -14.97 15.20 -11.11
N LEU A 232 -14.96 14.41 -10.06
CA LEU A 232 -15.18 12.95 -10.15
C LEU A 232 -16.57 12.62 -10.70
N SER A 233 -17.62 13.35 -10.23
CA SER A 233 -19.00 13.10 -10.67
C SER A 233 -19.27 13.53 -12.11
N ASP A 234 -18.52 14.50 -12.61
CA ASP A 234 -18.69 15.10 -13.95
C ASP A 234 -17.78 14.47 -15.01
N SER A 235 -16.95 13.49 -14.61
CA SER A 235 -15.98 12.86 -15.53
C SER A 235 -16.53 11.62 -16.20
N ASP A 236 -16.24 11.47 -17.50
CA ASP A 236 -16.61 10.31 -18.31
C ASP A 236 -15.71 9.11 -18.06
N VAL A 237 -14.47 9.37 -17.66
CA VAL A 237 -13.45 8.36 -17.37
C VAL A 237 -12.74 8.69 -16.08
N ILE A 238 -12.56 7.68 -15.22
CA ILE A 238 -11.78 7.77 -14.01
C ILE A 238 -10.56 6.87 -14.15
N VAL A 239 -9.37 7.44 -13.97
CA VAL A 239 -8.10 6.70 -13.93
C VAL A 239 -7.51 6.81 -12.52
N LEU A 240 -7.41 5.68 -11.85
CA LEU A 240 -6.79 5.58 -10.52
C LEU A 240 -5.52 4.74 -10.62
N ALA A 241 -4.53 5.06 -9.79
CA ALA A 241 -3.32 4.25 -9.66
C ALA A 241 -3.11 3.77 -8.22
N SER A 242 -2.42 2.66 -8.10
CA SER A 242 -1.89 2.12 -6.86
C SER A 242 -0.54 1.46 -7.18
N GLY A 243 0.53 2.24 -7.10
CA GLY A 243 1.87 1.84 -7.49
C GLY A 243 1.95 1.42 -8.96
N ASN A 244 2.20 0.16 -9.22
CA ASN A 244 2.29 -0.40 -10.58
C ASN A 244 0.99 -1.03 -11.10
N LEU A 245 -0.12 -0.72 -10.45
CA LEU A 245 -1.48 -1.06 -10.86
C LEU A 245 -2.20 0.22 -11.26
N ALA A 246 -2.91 0.21 -12.39
CA ALA A 246 -3.86 1.26 -12.72
C ALA A 246 -5.25 0.68 -13.00
N MET A 247 -6.26 1.48 -12.76
CA MET A 247 -7.66 1.13 -12.86
C MET A 247 -8.38 2.18 -13.69
N ILE A 248 -9.05 1.75 -14.75
CA ILE A 248 -9.79 2.63 -15.68
C ILE A 248 -11.27 2.28 -15.57
N TYR A 249 -12.08 3.27 -15.22
CA TYR A 249 -13.54 3.17 -15.10
C TYR A 249 -14.19 4.08 -16.14
N LEU A 250 -15.19 3.59 -16.85
CA LEU A 250 -16.00 4.31 -17.80
C LEU A 250 -17.36 4.61 -17.15
N THR A 251 -17.53 5.81 -16.65
CA THR A 251 -18.62 6.20 -15.72
C THR A 251 -19.98 6.35 -16.39
N GLN A 252 -20.02 6.44 -17.72
CA GLN A 252 -21.27 6.57 -18.47
C GLN A 252 -22.11 5.28 -18.46
N TRP A 253 -21.52 4.16 -18.06
CA TRP A 253 -22.19 2.86 -17.95
C TRP A 253 -22.33 2.45 -16.49
N SER A 254 -23.52 1.91 -16.15
CA SER A 254 -23.80 1.43 -14.79
C SER A 254 -23.21 0.05 -14.49
N GLN A 255 -22.71 -0.63 -15.52
CA GLN A 255 -22.11 -1.96 -15.43
C GLN A 255 -20.73 -1.94 -16.07
N ARG A 256 -19.85 -2.80 -15.58
CA ARG A 256 -18.53 -3.03 -16.17
C ARG A 256 -18.68 -3.42 -17.63
N LEU A 257 -18.01 -2.69 -18.53
CA LEU A 257 -18.02 -2.99 -19.95
C LEU A 257 -17.25 -4.28 -20.25
N THR A 258 -17.77 -5.02 -21.22
CA THR A 258 -17.07 -6.20 -21.74
C THR A 258 -15.98 -5.81 -22.72
N TYR A 259 -15.05 -6.72 -22.96
CA TYR A 259 -13.99 -6.58 -23.97
C TYR A 259 -14.53 -6.22 -25.35
N GLU A 260 -15.65 -6.84 -25.75
CA GLU A 260 -16.33 -6.62 -27.03
C GLU A 260 -16.92 -5.19 -27.10
N GLU A 261 -17.56 -4.73 -26.03
CA GLU A 261 -18.10 -3.37 -25.92
C GLU A 261 -16.98 -2.32 -25.89
N LEU A 262 -15.91 -2.55 -25.12
CA LEU A 262 -14.73 -1.69 -25.08
C LEU A 262 -14.12 -1.50 -26.46
N ASN A 263 -13.93 -2.57 -27.23
CA ASN A 263 -13.40 -2.49 -28.58
C ASN A 263 -14.37 -1.82 -29.57
N SER A 264 -15.67 -1.95 -29.33
CA SER A 264 -16.69 -1.31 -30.19
C SER A 264 -16.76 0.21 -29.94
N TYR A 265 -16.72 0.64 -28.67
CA TYR A 265 -16.82 2.06 -28.31
C TYR A 265 -15.49 2.80 -28.41
N PHE A 266 -14.39 2.13 -28.03
CA PHE A 266 -13.05 2.70 -27.93
C PHE A 266 -12.01 1.82 -28.62
N PRO A 267 -12.01 1.72 -29.95
CA PRO A 267 -11.19 0.76 -30.70
C PRO A 267 -9.67 0.96 -30.52
N GLU A 268 -9.22 2.16 -30.17
CA GLU A 268 -7.80 2.47 -29.94
C GLU A 268 -7.34 2.22 -28.50
N LEU A 269 -8.27 2.11 -27.53
CA LEU A 269 -7.95 2.10 -26.10
C LEU A 269 -7.17 0.84 -25.70
N ILE A 270 -7.75 -0.34 -25.90
CA ILE A 270 -7.08 -1.60 -25.53
C ILE A 270 -5.80 -1.80 -26.36
N PRO A 271 -5.83 -1.68 -27.71
CA PRO A 271 -4.61 -1.80 -28.49
C PRO A 271 -3.51 -0.80 -28.09
N GLY A 272 -3.88 0.44 -27.81
CA GLY A 272 -2.93 1.47 -27.36
C GLY A 272 -2.27 1.08 -26.04
N ILE A 273 -3.06 0.66 -25.05
CA ILE A 273 -2.54 0.27 -23.73
C ILE A 273 -1.59 -0.94 -23.83
N ILE A 274 -2.01 -2.05 -24.46
CA ILE A 274 -1.20 -3.27 -24.53
C ILE A 274 0.07 -3.13 -25.39
N ASN A 275 0.09 -2.19 -26.34
CA ASN A 275 1.26 -1.91 -27.16
C ASN A 275 2.29 -1.01 -26.46
N ASN A 276 1.97 -0.40 -25.33
CA ASN A 276 2.94 0.33 -24.54
C ASN A 276 3.94 -0.64 -23.87
N GLU A 277 5.24 -0.39 -24.03
CA GLU A 277 6.30 -1.28 -23.54
C GLU A 277 6.40 -1.36 -22.01
N TYR A 278 5.81 -0.41 -21.29
CA TYR A 278 5.78 -0.37 -19.83
C TYR A 278 4.52 -0.99 -19.22
N VAL A 279 3.63 -1.51 -20.06
CA VAL A 279 2.48 -2.32 -19.65
C VAL A 279 2.82 -3.80 -19.81
N GLY A 280 2.58 -4.59 -18.77
CA GLY A 280 2.77 -6.03 -18.79
C GLY A 280 1.55 -6.77 -19.33
N PHE A 281 0.39 -6.49 -18.74
CA PHE A 281 -0.91 -7.01 -19.18
C PHE A 281 -2.05 -6.14 -18.68
N ILE A 282 -3.23 -6.34 -19.29
CA ILE A 282 -4.50 -5.82 -18.77
C ILE A 282 -5.40 -6.98 -18.37
N LEU A 283 -6.31 -6.73 -17.42
CA LEU A 283 -7.42 -7.62 -17.07
C LEU A 283 -8.72 -6.97 -17.50
N VAL A 284 -9.49 -7.66 -18.32
CA VAL A 284 -10.82 -7.26 -18.81
C VAL A 284 -11.78 -8.43 -18.75
N ASN A 285 -13.08 -8.17 -18.73
CA ASN A 285 -14.10 -9.21 -18.80
C ASN A 285 -14.64 -9.32 -20.24
N SER A 286 -14.73 -10.53 -20.78
CA SER A 286 -15.34 -10.81 -22.10
C SER A 286 -16.70 -11.46 -21.93
N ALA A 287 -17.68 -11.04 -22.71
CA ALA A 287 -19.00 -11.67 -22.76
C ALA A 287 -18.95 -13.11 -23.29
N GLU A 288 -18.00 -13.41 -24.18
CA GLU A 288 -17.88 -14.72 -24.81
C GLU A 288 -16.96 -15.69 -24.05
N HIS A 289 -15.96 -15.16 -23.31
CA HIS A 289 -14.85 -15.97 -22.80
C HIS A 289 -14.58 -15.79 -21.29
N GLY A 290 -15.36 -14.96 -20.59
CA GLY A 290 -15.09 -14.63 -19.19
C GLY A 290 -13.88 -13.70 -19.05
N ASP A 291 -13.12 -13.86 -17.97
CA ASP A 291 -11.99 -12.96 -17.69
C ASP A 291 -10.78 -13.25 -18.57
N LEU A 292 -10.21 -12.19 -19.14
CA LEU A 292 -9.05 -12.22 -20.02
C LEU A 292 -7.90 -11.43 -19.43
N ALA A 293 -6.71 -12.02 -19.42
CA ALA A 293 -5.46 -11.28 -19.26
C ALA A 293 -4.82 -11.12 -20.63
N ILE A 294 -4.72 -9.87 -21.11
CA ILE A 294 -4.23 -9.54 -22.45
C ILE A 294 -2.90 -8.80 -22.35
N GLY A 295 -1.88 -9.31 -22.98
CA GLY A 295 -0.59 -8.63 -23.16
C GLY A 295 -0.32 -8.33 -24.63
N ARG A 296 0.83 -7.75 -24.92
CA ARG A 296 1.22 -7.32 -26.27
C ARG A 296 1.13 -8.46 -27.31
N ASN A 297 1.58 -9.66 -26.94
CA ASN A 297 1.79 -10.77 -27.89
C ASN A 297 0.82 -11.94 -27.66
N GLY A 298 -0.13 -11.83 -26.73
CA GLY A 298 -1.06 -12.92 -26.51
C GLY A 298 -2.03 -12.70 -25.36
N THR A 299 -2.95 -13.66 -25.24
CA THR A 299 -4.06 -13.62 -24.30
C THR A 299 -4.11 -14.90 -23.48
N TYR A 300 -4.28 -14.75 -22.17
CA TYR A 300 -4.58 -15.84 -21.26
C TYR A 300 -6.06 -15.77 -20.87
N TYR A 301 -6.80 -16.84 -21.15
CA TYR A 301 -8.22 -17.02 -20.81
C TYR A 301 -8.31 -17.60 -19.40
N LEU A 302 -8.67 -16.76 -18.41
CA LEU A 302 -8.56 -17.15 -17.00
C LEU A 302 -9.46 -18.34 -16.64
N ASP A 303 -10.62 -18.46 -17.25
CA ASP A 303 -11.58 -19.51 -16.92
C ASP A 303 -11.23 -20.87 -17.53
N SER A 304 -10.76 -20.87 -18.75
CA SER A 304 -10.42 -22.12 -19.46
C SER A 304 -8.95 -22.52 -19.31
N GLY A 305 -8.07 -21.60 -18.92
CA GLY A 305 -6.62 -21.80 -18.94
C GLY A 305 -6.00 -21.82 -20.33
N LYS A 306 -6.80 -21.55 -21.38
CA LYS A 306 -6.30 -21.46 -22.77
C LYS A 306 -5.35 -20.27 -22.90
N ILE A 307 -4.33 -20.43 -23.71
CA ILE A 307 -3.42 -19.36 -24.11
C ILE A 307 -3.49 -19.21 -25.64
N ASP A 308 -3.59 -17.98 -26.09
CA ASP A 308 -3.49 -17.62 -27.50
C ASP A 308 -2.31 -16.67 -27.69
N GLY A 309 -1.34 -17.05 -28.49
CA GLY A 309 -0.05 -16.36 -28.57
C GLY A 309 0.90 -16.66 -27.38
N GLU A 310 1.59 -15.64 -26.89
CA GLU A 310 2.48 -15.73 -25.72
C GLU A 310 1.68 -15.57 -24.42
N ASN A 311 2.06 -16.31 -23.37
CA ASN A 311 1.41 -16.16 -22.07
C ASN A 311 1.81 -14.82 -21.41
N PRO A 312 0.90 -13.84 -21.27
CA PRO A 312 1.24 -12.55 -20.70
C PRO A 312 1.48 -12.56 -19.18
N LEU A 313 1.16 -13.67 -18.51
CA LEU A 313 1.26 -13.81 -17.07
C LEU A 313 2.59 -14.43 -16.61
N ILE A 314 3.50 -14.75 -17.54
CA ILE A 314 4.83 -15.26 -17.19
C ILE A 314 5.60 -14.19 -16.38
N GLY A 315 6.21 -14.62 -15.26
CA GLY A 315 6.98 -13.73 -14.37
C GLY A 315 6.17 -13.02 -13.29
N PHE A 316 4.83 -13.07 -13.34
CA PHE A 316 3.97 -12.40 -12.34
C PHE A 316 3.60 -13.26 -11.11
N GLY A 317 4.15 -14.46 -11.00
CA GLY A 317 4.01 -15.36 -9.86
C GLY A 317 3.06 -16.55 -10.12
N ASP A 318 3.26 -17.62 -9.37
CA ASP A 318 2.60 -18.92 -9.60
C ASP A 318 1.08 -18.87 -9.35
N ASN A 319 0.63 -18.00 -8.45
CA ASN A 319 -0.78 -17.83 -8.07
C ASN A 319 -1.50 -16.71 -8.82
N ILE A 320 -0.87 -16.14 -9.85
CA ILE A 320 -1.40 -14.93 -10.53
C ILE A 320 -2.82 -15.14 -11.07
N VAL A 321 -3.11 -16.26 -11.69
CA VAL A 321 -4.44 -16.57 -12.24
C VAL A 321 -5.51 -16.58 -11.14
N ARG A 322 -5.21 -17.21 -9.99
CA ARG A 322 -6.10 -17.24 -8.83
C ARG A 322 -6.37 -15.83 -8.29
N HIS A 323 -5.32 -15.01 -8.21
CA HIS A 323 -5.44 -13.63 -7.73
C HIS A 323 -6.25 -12.76 -8.69
N LEU A 324 -6.00 -12.84 -9.99
CA LEU A 324 -6.75 -12.10 -11.00
C LEU A 324 -8.24 -12.49 -11.02
N LYS A 325 -8.56 -13.78 -10.95
CA LYS A 325 -9.96 -14.26 -10.86
C LYS A 325 -10.66 -13.71 -9.60
N ARG A 326 -9.97 -13.73 -8.46
CA ARG A 326 -10.51 -13.13 -7.23
C ARG A 326 -10.72 -11.63 -7.38
N THR A 327 -9.76 -10.90 -7.94
CA THR A 327 -9.88 -9.45 -8.17
C THR A 327 -11.03 -9.15 -9.13
N SER A 328 -11.15 -9.89 -10.23
CA SER A 328 -12.23 -9.70 -11.21
C SER A 328 -13.63 -9.96 -10.63
N SER A 329 -13.73 -10.76 -9.57
CA SER A 329 -15.00 -11.07 -8.91
C SER A 329 -15.50 -9.97 -7.94
N PHE A 330 -14.73 -8.92 -7.69
CA PHE A 330 -15.17 -7.83 -6.82
C PHE A 330 -16.22 -6.94 -7.50
N GLU A 331 -17.17 -6.46 -6.73
CA GLU A 331 -18.30 -5.64 -7.20
C GLU A 331 -17.84 -4.36 -7.94
N HIS A 332 -16.76 -3.75 -7.47
CA HIS A 332 -16.23 -2.49 -8.00
C HIS A 332 -14.95 -2.67 -8.82
N THR A 333 -14.77 -3.83 -9.45
CA THR A 333 -13.65 -4.05 -10.36
C THR A 333 -13.75 -3.09 -11.56
N PRO A 334 -12.65 -2.44 -11.98
CA PRO A 334 -12.66 -1.51 -13.10
C PRO A 334 -13.00 -2.19 -14.43
N ASP A 335 -13.37 -1.40 -15.44
CA ASP A 335 -13.54 -1.87 -16.80
C ASP A 335 -12.24 -2.45 -17.35
N ILE A 336 -11.14 -1.74 -17.13
CA ILE A 336 -9.80 -2.20 -17.48
C ILE A 336 -8.89 -2.05 -16.26
N LEU A 337 -8.30 -3.16 -15.82
CA LEU A 337 -7.22 -3.15 -14.83
C LEU A 337 -5.90 -3.30 -15.59
N VAL A 338 -4.95 -2.40 -15.35
CA VAL A 338 -3.66 -2.37 -16.04
C VAL A 338 -2.55 -2.69 -15.06
N ASN A 339 -1.77 -3.73 -15.33
CA ASN A 339 -0.58 -4.06 -14.57
C ASN A 339 0.67 -3.67 -15.36
N SER A 340 1.61 -2.98 -14.74
CA SER A 340 2.84 -2.61 -15.41
C SER A 340 3.71 -3.84 -15.74
N PHE A 341 4.70 -3.65 -16.60
CA PHE A 341 5.69 -4.69 -16.90
C PHE A 341 6.50 -5.05 -15.64
N TYR A 342 7.13 -6.21 -15.71
CA TYR A 342 8.13 -6.63 -14.73
C TYR A 342 9.40 -7.07 -15.45
N ASP A 343 10.50 -6.39 -15.18
CA ASP A 343 11.84 -6.80 -15.63
C ASP A 343 12.48 -7.75 -14.62
N GLU A 344 12.50 -9.03 -14.94
CA GLU A 344 13.06 -10.06 -14.08
C GLU A 344 14.58 -9.90 -13.84
N LYS A 345 15.30 -9.33 -14.80
CA LYS A 345 16.78 -9.18 -14.71
C LYS A 345 17.17 -8.02 -13.80
N ALA A 346 16.48 -6.90 -13.94
CA ALA A 346 16.70 -5.71 -13.12
C ALA A 346 15.96 -5.82 -11.77
N ASP A 347 14.96 -6.70 -11.66
CA ASP A 347 13.99 -6.75 -10.59
C ASP A 347 13.32 -5.38 -10.41
N GLU A 348 12.74 -4.88 -11.50
CA GLU A 348 12.12 -3.57 -11.58
C GLU A 348 10.72 -3.65 -12.18
N VAL A 349 9.90 -2.66 -11.78
CA VAL A 349 8.58 -2.39 -12.35
C VAL A 349 8.47 -0.95 -12.79
N CYS A 350 7.31 -0.56 -13.32
CA CYS A 350 6.97 0.81 -13.64
C CYS A 350 5.79 1.24 -12.77
N ALA A 351 6.01 2.11 -11.81
CA ALA A 351 4.91 2.71 -11.07
C ALA A 351 4.17 3.71 -11.96
N PHE A 352 2.83 3.69 -11.91
CA PHE A 352 1.99 4.69 -12.56
C PHE A 352 1.87 5.97 -11.71
N GLU A 353 2.19 5.87 -10.43
CA GLU A 353 2.33 6.97 -9.48
C GLU A 353 3.80 7.40 -9.35
N GLU A 354 4.04 8.55 -8.72
CA GLU A 354 5.39 9.07 -8.43
C GLU A 354 6.03 8.34 -7.23
N LEU A 355 6.33 7.05 -7.41
CA LEU A 355 6.92 6.15 -6.41
C LEU A 355 8.15 5.44 -6.98
N VAL A 356 9.27 5.44 -6.24
CA VAL A 356 10.50 4.69 -6.59
C VAL A 356 10.39 3.22 -6.16
N GLY A 357 9.98 2.97 -4.93
CA GLY A 357 9.54 1.66 -4.49
C GLY A 357 8.03 1.57 -4.59
N SER A 358 7.48 0.54 -5.22
CA SER A 358 6.03 0.44 -5.44
C SER A 358 5.49 -0.96 -5.19
N HIS A 359 4.21 -1.01 -4.86
CA HIS A 359 3.39 -2.20 -4.74
C HIS A 359 2.00 -1.93 -5.34
N GLY A 360 1.05 -2.84 -5.21
CA GLY A 360 -0.33 -2.69 -5.70
C GLY A 360 -0.64 -3.65 -6.83
N GLY A 361 0.16 -3.66 -7.89
CA GLY A 361 0.04 -4.63 -8.98
C GLY A 361 0.73 -5.96 -8.70
N ALA A 362 0.53 -6.90 -9.60
CA ALA A 362 1.21 -8.19 -9.58
C ALA A 362 2.70 -8.04 -9.89
N GLY A 363 3.49 -8.98 -9.38
CA GLY A 363 4.93 -9.11 -9.59
C GLY A 363 5.48 -10.19 -8.68
N ARG A 364 6.59 -10.82 -9.07
CA ARG A 364 7.12 -12.04 -8.47
C ARG A 364 7.17 -11.99 -6.92
N ASP A 365 8.16 -11.34 -6.35
CA ASP A 365 8.43 -11.42 -4.91
C ASP A 365 7.61 -10.41 -4.08
N ARG A 366 7.14 -9.31 -4.66
CA ARG A 366 6.27 -8.37 -3.98
C ARG A 366 4.89 -8.95 -3.66
N SER A 367 4.46 -9.97 -4.39
CA SER A 367 3.24 -10.74 -4.13
C SER A 367 3.44 -11.86 -3.11
N LYS A 368 4.63 -11.97 -2.50
CA LYS A 368 5.01 -12.97 -1.51
C LYS A 368 5.40 -12.29 -0.19
N PRO A 369 4.43 -11.81 0.59
CA PRO A 369 4.69 -11.31 1.93
C PRO A 369 5.23 -12.44 2.83
N PHE A 370 5.97 -12.07 3.87
CA PHE A 370 6.46 -13.02 4.86
C PHE A 370 5.60 -13.02 6.12
N ILE A 371 5.63 -14.15 6.84
CA ILE A 371 5.10 -14.28 8.18
C ILE A 371 6.11 -15.01 9.06
N LEU A 372 6.45 -14.45 10.22
CA LEU A 372 7.24 -15.05 11.27
C LEU A 372 6.30 -15.35 12.45
N TYR A 373 6.24 -16.59 12.87
CA TYR A 373 5.38 -17.07 13.94
C TYR A 373 6.17 -17.95 14.91
N PRO A 374 5.67 -18.22 16.12
CA PRO A 374 6.34 -19.09 17.09
C PRO A 374 6.62 -20.49 16.52
N SER A 375 7.82 -21.00 16.72
CA SER A 375 8.22 -22.33 16.25
C SER A 375 7.44 -23.49 16.87
N SER A 376 6.69 -23.21 17.94
CA SER A 376 5.80 -24.18 18.59
C SER A 376 4.47 -24.39 17.85
N TRP A 377 4.11 -23.48 16.91
CA TRP A 377 2.88 -23.62 16.15
C TRP A 377 2.98 -24.77 15.16
N ASN A 378 1.93 -25.57 15.09
CA ASN A 378 1.83 -26.64 14.10
C ASN A 378 1.25 -26.06 12.80
N VAL A 379 2.13 -25.60 11.91
CA VAL A 379 1.74 -25.05 10.61
C VAL A 379 1.99 -26.11 9.55
N SER A 380 1.02 -26.39 8.68
CA SER A 380 1.20 -27.33 7.57
C SER A 380 2.25 -26.80 6.59
N ASP A 381 2.91 -27.70 5.88
CA ASP A 381 3.86 -27.35 4.81
C ASP A 381 3.16 -26.77 3.56
N ASP A 382 1.83 -26.70 3.58
CA ASP A 382 1.05 -26.09 2.50
C ASP A 382 1.26 -24.57 2.43
N ASP A 383 1.24 -24.04 1.23
CA ASP A 383 1.37 -22.60 1.00
C ASP A 383 0.23 -21.80 1.69
N ILE A 384 0.61 -20.81 2.48
CA ILE A 384 -0.33 -19.84 3.07
C ILE A 384 -0.69 -18.82 1.99
N ILE A 385 -1.80 -19.01 1.29
CA ILE A 385 -2.20 -18.14 0.18
C ILE A 385 -3.39 -17.29 0.56
N GLY A 386 -3.18 -15.96 0.51
CA GLY A 386 -4.19 -14.94 0.75
C GLY A 386 -4.47 -14.66 2.23
N ALA A 387 -5.05 -13.50 2.50
CA ALA A 387 -5.32 -13.02 3.86
C ALA A 387 -6.25 -13.93 4.67
N GLU A 388 -7.14 -14.67 3.99
CA GLU A 388 -8.05 -15.62 4.65
C GLU A 388 -7.29 -16.79 5.30
N SER A 389 -6.25 -17.29 4.64
CA SER A 389 -5.41 -18.38 5.19
C SER A 389 -4.62 -17.90 6.41
N ILE A 390 -4.11 -16.64 6.37
CA ILE A 390 -3.45 -16.01 7.53
C ILE A 390 -4.44 -15.85 8.69
N TYR A 391 -5.65 -15.37 8.40
CA TYR A 391 -6.69 -15.24 9.43
C TYR A 391 -7.01 -16.56 10.13
N LYS A 392 -7.17 -17.64 9.37
CA LYS A 392 -7.42 -18.99 9.92
C LYS A 392 -6.28 -19.44 10.81
N LEU A 393 -5.04 -19.32 10.32
CA LEU A 393 -3.83 -19.65 11.08
C LEU A 393 -3.76 -18.91 12.41
N LEU A 394 -3.97 -17.60 12.40
CA LEU A 394 -3.92 -16.79 13.62
C LEU A 394 -5.06 -17.13 14.58
N LYS A 395 -6.27 -17.37 14.07
CA LYS A 395 -7.45 -17.69 14.88
C LYS A 395 -7.30 -19.04 15.58
N GLU A 396 -6.91 -20.08 14.86
CA GLU A 396 -6.71 -21.44 15.40
C GLU A 396 -5.69 -21.42 16.53
N ASN A 397 -4.54 -20.79 16.32
CA ASN A 397 -3.51 -20.72 17.37
C ASN A 397 -3.93 -19.82 18.56
N LEU A 398 -4.75 -18.79 18.34
CA LEU A 398 -5.30 -18.00 19.44
C LEU A 398 -6.29 -18.82 20.31
N GLU A 399 -7.11 -19.67 19.68
CA GLU A 399 -8.05 -20.55 20.38
C GLU A 399 -7.29 -21.60 21.22
N GLU A 400 -6.21 -22.15 20.69
CA GLU A 400 -5.33 -23.06 21.45
C GLU A 400 -4.69 -22.39 22.67
N LEU A 401 -4.28 -21.13 22.56
CA LEU A 401 -3.71 -20.38 23.68
C LEU A 401 -4.73 -20.05 24.79
N LYS A 402 -6.03 -20.08 24.47
CA LYS A 402 -7.12 -19.82 25.42
C LYS A 402 -7.63 -21.08 26.13
N SER A 403 -7.31 -22.25 25.57
CA SER A 403 -7.71 -23.57 26.12
C SER A 403 -6.80 -24.01 27.24
#